data_777e52be3ce4a7fd2174758d19c6c1b1
#
_entry.id   777e52be3ce4a7fd2174758d19c6c1b1
#
_cell.length_a   1.000
_cell.length_b   1.000
_cell.length_c   1.000
_cell.angle_alpha   90.00
_cell.angle_beta   90.00
_cell.angle_gamma   90.00
#
_symmetry.space_group_name_H-M   'P 1'
#
loop_
_entity.id
_entity.type
_entity.pdbx_description
1 polymer ?
#
loop_
_entity_poly.entity_id
_entity_poly.type
_entity_poly.pdbx_seq_one_letter_code
_entity_poly.pdbx_strand_id
1 'polypeptide(L)'
;MSGRPLWGTMIGLLKNNKPIIGMVDFPELDQLWIGYKDKLILNGNDCNFLEKENLTLKNSIFASTAPELFEFLNLQKINAIIDNVKFNIWSGDCHNYILLAQGKIDLVIEENLNSWDILPLIPILKSREISITDWSGSEILFDFKTKKKFKVIAACNKDLLNEVLQFLN
;
A
#
# COMPACT_ATOMS: atom_id res chain seq x y z
N MET A 1 2.81 1.71 -23.24
CA MET A 1 3.34 0.95 -22.09
C MET A 1 4.84 1.22 -21.97
N SER A 2 5.34 1.44 -20.75
CA SER A 2 6.71 1.94 -20.50
C SER A 2 7.82 0.87 -20.65
N GLY A 3 7.48 -0.37 -20.96
CA GLY A 3 8.43 -1.50 -21.01
C GLY A 3 8.96 -1.96 -19.66
N ARG A 4 8.38 -1.48 -18.53
CA ARG A 4 8.76 -1.94 -17.20
C ARG A 4 8.13 -3.30 -16.90
N PRO A 5 8.84 -4.25 -16.27
CA PRO A 5 8.33 -5.59 -15.96
C PRO A 5 7.47 -5.63 -14.68
N LEU A 6 6.92 -4.50 -14.24
CA LEU A 6 6.19 -4.36 -12.97
C LEU A 6 4.66 -4.35 -13.13
N TRP A 7 4.15 -4.63 -14.33
CA TRP A 7 2.71 -4.78 -14.52
C TRP A 7 2.21 -6.05 -13.82
N GLY A 8 1.02 -5.96 -13.25
CA GLY A 8 0.44 -7.07 -12.52
C GLY A 8 -1.07 -7.19 -12.72
N THR A 9 -1.58 -8.40 -12.53
CA THR A 9 -3.01 -8.69 -12.46
C THR A 9 -3.42 -8.80 -11.00
N MET A 10 -4.46 -8.06 -10.61
CA MET A 10 -4.96 -8.07 -9.24
C MET A 10 -6.37 -8.64 -9.16
N ILE A 11 -6.63 -9.52 -8.19
CA ILE A 11 -7.95 -10.07 -7.91
C ILE A 11 -8.24 -9.96 -6.42
N GLY A 12 -9.41 -9.42 -6.05
CA GLY A 12 -9.87 -9.34 -4.67
C GLY A 12 -11.19 -10.08 -4.49
N LEU A 13 -11.28 -10.96 -3.49
CA LEU A 13 -12.53 -11.55 -3.07
C LEU A 13 -13.09 -10.78 -1.88
N LEU A 14 -14.34 -10.31 -2.02
CA LEU A 14 -15.04 -9.58 -0.96
C LEU A 14 -16.16 -10.43 -0.35
N LYS A 15 -16.29 -10.33 0.97
CA LYS A 15 -17.45 -10.85 1.72
C LYS A 15 -18.03 -9.72 2.56
N ASN A 16 -19.32 -9.42 2.39
CA ASN A 16 -19.99 -8.32 3.09
C ASN A 16 -19.24 -6.98 2.92
N ASN A 17 -18.87 -6.64 1.68
CA ASN A 17 -18.10 -5.45 1.29
C ASN A 17 -16.69 -5.34 1.89
N LYS A 18 -16.18 -6.40 2.55
CA LYS A 18 -14.82 -6.44 3.10
C LYS A 18 -13.96 -7.39 2.26
N PRO A 19 -12.77 -6.95 1.82
CA PRO A 19 -11.83 -7.83 1.12
C PRO A 19 -11.28 -8.88 2.11
N ILE A 20 -11.39 -10.16 1.71
CA ILE A 20 -10.99 -11.31 2.55
C ILE A 20 -9.87 -12.14 1.94
N ILE A 21 -9.70 -12.08 0.63
CA ILE A 21 -8.56 -12.65 -0.10
C ILE A 21 -8.11 -11.63 -1.11
N GLY A 22 -6.80 -11.44 -1.21
CA GLY A 22 -6.17 -10.63 -2.24
C GLY A 22 -5.10 -11.41 -2.99
N MET A 23 -5.03 -11.21 -4.29
CA MET A 23 -4.05 -11.83 -5.16
C MET A 23 -3.44 -10.78 -6.08
N VAL A 24 -2.12 -10.84 -6.25
CA VAL A 24 -1.38 -10.06 -7.24
C VAL A 24 -0.42 -10.98 -7.97
N ASP A 25 -0.55 -11.05 -9.28
CA ASP A 25 0.35 -11.80 -10.15
C ASP A 25 1.21 -10.83 -10.95
N PHE A 26 2.53 -11.00 -10.88
CA PHE A 26 3.53 -10.31 -11.70
C PHE A 26 4.18 -11.31 -12.63
N PRO A 27 3.65 -11.54 -13.85
CA PRO A 27 4.13 -12.59 -14.74
C PRO A 27 5.59 -12.45 -15.15
N GLU A 28 6.06 -11.22 -15.36
CA GLU A 28 7.44 -10.95 -15.75
C GLU A 28 8.47 -11.21 -14.61
N LEU A 29 7.98 -11.26 -13.37
CA LEU A 29 8.82 -11.55 -12.21
C LEU A 29 8.67 -12.99 -11.71
N ASP A 30 7.77 -13.78 -12.32
CA ASP A 30 7.37 -15.11 -11.84
C ASP A 30 6.94 -15.09 -10.35
N GLN A 31 6.07 -14.13 -10.01
CA GLN A 31 5.63 -13.90 -8.62
C GLN A 31 4.11 -13.83 -8.54
N LEU A 32 3.51 -14.85 -7.92
CA LEU A 32 2.10 -14.87 -7.53
C LEU A 32 1.99 -14.69 -6.01
N TRP A 33 1.50 -13.54 -5.60
CA TRP A 33 1.28 -13.18 -4.20
C TRP A 33 -0.18 -13.37 -3.80
N ILE A 34 -0.42 -14.02 -2.66
CA ILE A 34 -1.77 -14.20 -2.11
C ILE A 34 -1.75 -13.82 -0.62
N GLY A 35 -2.67 -12.93 -0.23
CA GLY A 35 -2.95 -12.59 1.16
C GLY A 35 -4.29 -13.16 1.60
N TYR A 36 -4.29 -13.95 2.66
CA TYR A 36 -5.48 -14.56 3.25
C TYR A 36 -5.31 -14.76 4.74
N LYS A 37 -6.20 -14.16 5.54
CA LYS A 37 -6.09 -14.12 7.00
C LYS A 37 -4.73 -13.55 7.43
N ASP A 38 -3.95 -14.33 8.17
CA ASP A 38 -2.61 -14.04 8.70
C ASP A 38 -1.48 -14.62 7.83
N LYS A 39 -1.80 -15.08 6.61
CA LYS A 39 -0.84 -15.70 5.71
C LYS A 39 -0.56 -14.85 4.48
N LEU A 40 0.74 -14.63 4.22
CA LEU A 40 1.25 -14.15 2.96
C LEU A 40 1.93 -15.29 2.21
N ILE A 41 1.48 -15.56 1.00
CA ILE A 41 1.93 -16.70 0.18
C ILE A 41 2.56 -16.15 -1.10
N LEU A 42 3.76 -16.65 -1.43
CA LEU A 42 4.43 -16.43 -2.71
C LEU A 42 4.62 -17.76 -3.42
N ASN A 43 4.08 -17.89 -4.63
CA ASN A 43 4.22 -19.10 -5.47
C ASN A 43 3.90 -20.40 -4.70
N GLY A 44 2.84 -20.36 -3.89
CA GLY A 44 2.37 -21.49 -3.09
C GLY A 44 3.09 -21.72 -1.76
N ASN A 45 4.11 -20.93 -1.42
CA ASN A 45 4.88 -21.05 -0.19
C ASN A 45 4.56 -19.91 0.81
N ASP A 46 4.40 -20.25 2.09
CA ASP A 46 4.21 -19.25 3.15
C ASP A 46 5.47 -18.37 3.26
N CYS A 47 5.27 -17.05 3.31
CA CYS A 47 6.34 -16.06 3.43
C CYS A 47 6.30 -15.36 4.78
N ASN A 48 7.44 -15.38 5.48
CA ASN A 48 7.66 -14.60 6.69
C ASN A 48 8.81 -13.63 6.45
N PHE A 49 8.56 -12.34 6.72
CA PHE A 49 9.56 -11.29 6.60
C PHE A 49 9.82 -10.68 7.98
N LEU A 50 11.06 -10.29 8.22
CA LEU A 50 11.44 -9.66 9.48
C LEU A 50 10.82 -8.26 9.58
N GLU A 51 10.30 -7.94 10.75
CA GLU A 51 9.87 -6.59 11.08
C GLU A 51 11.09 -5.70 11.33
N LYS A 52 10.97 -4.42 10.96
CA LYS A 52 12.00 -3.43 11.26
C LYS A 52 11.72 -2.84 12.63
N GLU A 53 12.71 -2.92 13.52
CA GLU A 53 12.66 -2.27 14.83
C GLU A 53 12.97 -0.77 14.74
N ASN A 54 12.45 0.02 15.68
CA ASN A 54 12.76 1.45 15.86
C ASN A 54 12.56 2.30 14.58
N LEU A 55 11.54 1.98 13.78
CA LEU A 55 11.26 2.72 12.57
C LEU A 55 10.47 4.00 12.89
N THR A 56 11.00 5.13 12.39
CA THR A 56 10.39 6.45 12.42
C THR A 56 10.28 7.00 11.00
N LEU A 57 9.58 8.11 10.81
CA LEU A 57 9.49 8.75 9.49
C LEU A 57 10.90 9.05 8.93
N LYS A 58 11.80 9.56 9.77
CA LYS A 58 13.15 9.98 9.38
C LYS A 58 14.02 8.85 8.82
N ASN A 59 13.82 7.61 9.23
CA ASN A 59 14.60 6.46 8.74
C ASN A 59 13.80 5.55 7.80
N SER A 60 12.57 5.95 7.45
CA SER A 60 11.68 5.20 6.57
C SER A 60 11.94 5.41 5.08
N ILE A 61 11.53 4.44 4.28
CA ILE A 61 11.48 4.50 2.82
C ILE A 61 10.02 4.71 2.40
N PHE A 62 9.75 5.84 1.79
CA PHE A 62 8.44 6.20 1.22
C PHE A 62 8.35 5.76 -0.23
N ALA A 63 7.17 5.32 -0.67
CA ALA A 63 6.87 5.10 -2.08
C ALA A 63 5.47 5.62 -2.44
N SER A 64 5.33 6.04 -3.69
CA SER A 64 4.05 6.36 -4.32
C SER A 64 4.15 6.20 -5.84
N THR A 65 3.03 6.16 -6.52
CA THR A 65 3.00 5.93 -7.97
C THR A 65 3.50 7.15 -8.74
N ALA A 66 2.90 8.30 -8.56
CA ALA A 66 3.29 9.52 -9.29
C ALA A 66 2.81 10.79 -8.57
N PRO A 67 3.61 11.88 -8.58
CA PRO A 67 3.19 13.14 -7.98
C PRO A 67 1.93 13.74 -8.64
N GLU A 68 1.71 13.47 -9.92
CA GLU A 68 0.57 13.98 -10.69
C GLU A 68 -0.78 13.39 -10.26
N LEU A 69 -0.78 12.31 -9.48
CA LEU A 69 -2.00 11.71 -8.93
C LEU A 69 -2.56 12.47 -7.73
N PHE A 70 -1.75 13.34 -7.11
CA PHE A 70 -2.17 14.15 -5.97
C PHE A 70 -2.78 15.47 -6.40
N GLU A 71 -3.87 15.89 -5.73
CA GLU A 71 -4.34 17.25 -5.83
C GLU A 71 -3.27 18.24 -5.33
N PHE A 72 -3.22 19.44 -5.87
CA PHE A 72 -2.15 20.43 -5.63
C PHE A 72 -1.85 20.67 -4.12
N LEU A 73 -2.90 20.87 -3.31
CA LEU A 73 -2.73 21.10 -1.86
C LEU A 73 -2.25 19.84 -1.14
N ASN A 74 -2.69 18.67 -1.59
CA ASN A 74 -2.27 17.40 -1.03
C ASN A 74 -0.81 17.09 -1.38
N LEU A 75 -0.38 17.41 -2.59
CA LEU A 75 1.01 17.26 -3.00
C LEU A 75 1.97 18.08 -2.12
N GLN A 76 1.57 19.26 -1.65
CA GLN A 76 2.37 20.03 -0.71
C GLN A 76 2.57 19.29 0.63
N LYS A 77 1.52 18.63 1.14
CA LYS A 77 1.63 17.79 2.35
C LYS A 77 2.52 16.56 2.11
N ILE A 78 2.41 15.93 0.94
CA ILE A 78 3.27 14.80 0.54
C ILE A 78 4.73 15.24 0.44
N ASN A 79 5.01 16.40 -0.14
CA ASN A 79 6.38 16.94 -0.19
C ASN A 79 6.95 17.18 1.22
N ALA A 80 6.14 17.68 2.16
CA ALA A 80 6.57 17.84 3.55
C ALA A 80 6.90 16.47 4.21
N ILE A 81 6.17 15.40 3.86
CA ILE A 81 6.52 14.03 4.31
C ILE A 81 7.84 13.59 3.66
N ILE A 82 7.99 13.80 2.35
CA ILE A 82 9.20 13.41 1.58
C ILE A 82 10.46 14.09 2.14
N ASP A 83 10.37 15.34 2.56
CA ASP A 83 11.48 16.08 3.17
C ASP A 83 11.92 15.48 4.53
N ASN A 84 11.08 14.62 5.14
CA ASN A 84 11.33 14.00 6.45
C ASN A 84 11.59 12.49 6.39
N VAL A 85 11.58 11.86 5.21
CA VAL A 85 11.93 10.43 5.07
C VAL A 85 13.40 10.25 4.71
N LYS A 86 13.91 9.04 4.91
CA LYS A 86 15.26 8.67 4.51
C LYS A 86 15.44 8.64 2.99
N PHE A 87 14.43 8.12 2.30
CA PHE A 87 14.45 7.91 0.85
C PHE A 87 13.03 7.85 0.31
N ASN A 88 12.83 8.34 -0.92
CA ASN A 88 11.54 8.27 -1.60
C ASN A 88 11.67 7.60 -2.97
N ILE A 89 10.64 6.84 -3.35
CA ILE A 89 10.54 6.11 -4.61
C ILE A 89 9.23 6.54 -5.30
N TRP A 90 9.34 6.90 -6.56
CA TRP A 90 8.20 7.12 -7.45
C TRP A 90 8.08 6.00 -8.46
N SER A 91 6.84 5.67 -8.84
CA SER A 91 6.49 4.54 -9.70
C SER A 91 6.40 3.22 -8.92
N GLY A 92 5.78 2.22 -9.53
CA GLY A 92 5.67 0.87 -8.95
C GLY A 92 4.23 0.40 -8.76
N ASP A 93 3.26 1.32 -8.70
CA ASP A 93 1.84 0.97 -8.59
C ASP A 93 1.59 -0.11 -7.51
N CYS A 94 0.90 -1.19 -7.86
CA CYS A 94 0.63 -2.31 -6.94
C CYS A 94 1.91 -3.00 -6.41
N HIS A 95 3.04 -2.90 -7.11
CA HIS A 95 4.31 -3.47 -6.67
C HIS A 95 4.86 -2.80 -5.41
N ASN A 96 4.60 -1.49 -5.20
CA ASN A 96 4.97 -0.80 -3.96
C ASN A 96 4.35 -1.47 -2.73
N TYR A 97 3.09 -1.87 -2.81
CA TYR A 97 2.41 -2.54 -1.70
C TYR A 97 3.00 -3.94 -1.43
N ILE A 98 3.47 -4.63 -2.47
CA ILE A 98 4.18 -5.90 -2.31
C ILE A 98 5.56 -5.69 -1.69
N LEU A 99 6.30 -4.65 -2.08
CA LEU A 99 7.57 -4.28 -1.43
C LEU A 99 7.36 -3.91 0.04
N LEU A 100 6.25 -3.23 0.37
CA LEU A 100 5.87 -2.94 1.74
C LEU A 100 5.58 -4.23 2.53
N ALA A 101 4.81 -5.16 1.95
CA ALA A 101 4.54 -6.47 2.57
C ALA A 101 5.81 -7.30 2.80
N GLN A 102 6.85 -7.11 1.98
CA GLN A 102 8.17 -7.73 2.13
C GLN A 102 9.08 -6.99 3.13
N GLY A 103 8.67 -5.84 3.68
CA GLY A 103 9.51 -5.00 4.52
C GLY A 103 10.67 -4.29 3.79
N LYS A 104 10.63 -4.23 2.46
CA LYS A 104 11.65 -3.54 1.64
C LYS A 104 11.45 -2.03 1.60
N ILE A 105 10.21 -1.57 1.68
CA ILE A 105 9.83 -0.19 1.92
C ILE A 105 8.94 -0.11 3.16
N ASP A 106 8.64 1.09 3.65
CA ASP A 106 8.05 1.27 4.97
C ASP A 106 6.71 2.01 4.93
N LEU A 107 6.51 2.81 3.89
CA LEU A 107 5.37 3.70 3.75
C LEU A 107 4.94 3.82 2.30
N VAL A 108 3.65 3.64 2.05
CA VAL A 108 3.01 3.96 0.76
C VAL A 108 1.88 4.94 1.03
N ILE A 109 1.85 6.06 0.29
CA ILE A 109 0.73 7.01 0.34
C ILE A 109 0.28 7.25 -1.09
N GLU A 110 -1.01 7.14 -1.32
CA GLU A 110 -1.60 7.38 -2.63
C GLU A 110 -2.94 8.10 -2.53
N GLU A 111 -3.27 8.79 -3.60
CA GLU A 111 -4.53 9.48 -3.80
C GLU A 111 -5.17 9.06 -5.12
N ASN A 112 -6.47 9.28 -5.25
CA ASN A 112 -7.24 9.09 -6.48
C ASN A 112 -7.34 7.62 -6.95
N LEU A 113 -7.15 6.65 -6.05
CA LEU A 113 -7.26 5.22 -6.38
C LEU A 113 -8.71 4.80 -6.62
N ASN A 114 -8.90 3.84 -7.51
CA ASN A 114 -10.17 3.12 -7.64
C ASN A 114 -10.24 1.95 -6.67
N SER A 115 -11.42 1.37 -6.52
CA SER A 115 -11.60 0.19 -5.67
C SER A 115 -10.76 -1.00 -6.12
N TRP A 116 -10.61 -1.22 -7.41
CA TRP A 116 -9.81 -2.32 -7.95
C TRP A 116 -8.30 -2.11 -7.81
N ASP A 117 -7.84 -0.88 -7.55
CA ASP A 117 -6.43 -0.58 -7.30
C ASP A 117 -6.01 -0.95 -5.86
N ILE A 118 -6.94 -0.92 -4.89
CA ILE A 118 -6.58 -1.07 -3.48
C ILE A 118 -7.22 -2.28 -2.79
N LEU A 119 -8.47 -2.66 -3.10
CA LEU A 119 -9.15 -3.74 -2.38
C LEU A 119 -8.42 -5.09 -2.45
N PRO A 120 -7.80 -5.50 -3.59
CA PRO A 120 -7.01 -6.72 -3.64
C PRO A 120 -5.76 -6.69 -2.76
N LEU A 121 -5.21 -5.50 -2.47
CA LEU A 121 -3.98 -5.33 -1.71
C LEU A 121 -4.22 -5.37 -0.19
N ILE A 122 -5.42 -5.01 0.28
CA ILE A 122 -5.75 -4.98 1.71
C ILE A 122 -5.50 -6.33 2.42
N PRO A 123 -5.95 -7.50 1.91
CA PRO A 123 -5.68 -8.77 2.57
C PRO A 123 -4.19 -9.14 2.59
N ILE A 124 -3.44 -8.76 1.56
CA ILE A 124 -1.99 -8.95 1.49
C ILE A 124 -1.29 -8.16 2.60
N LEU A 125 -1.64 -6.89 2.76
CA LEU A 125 -1.05 -6.04 3.79
C LEU A 125 -1.49 -6.46 5.20
N LYS A 126 -2.77 -6.79 5.39
CA LYS A 126 -3.29 -7.26 6.69
C LYS A 126 -2.68 -8.58 7.13
N SER A 127 -2.31 -9.48 6.21
CA SER A 127 -1.60 -10.72 6.55
C SER A 127 -0.20 -10.50 7.14
N ARG A 128 0.30 -9.26 7.05
CA ARG A 128 1.59 -8.80 7.59
C ARG A 128 1.43 -7.76 8.70
N GLU A 129 0.23 -7.62 9.26
CA GLU A 129 -0.11 -6.64 10.30
C GLU A 129 0.19 -5.17 9.91
N ILE A 130 0.35 -4.91 8.61
CA ILE A 130 0.59 -3.58 8.07
C ILE A 130 -0.64 -2.72 8.30
N SER A 131 -0.44 -1.54 8.83
CA SER A 131 -1.48 -0.54 9.05
C SER A 131 -1.90 0.07 7.72
N ILE A 132 -3.18 -0.09 7.35
CA ILE A 132 -3.75 0.50 6.14
C ILE A 132 -5.04 1.24 6.46
N THR A 133 -5.09 2.54 6.12
CA THR A 133 -6.20 3.45 6.42
C THR A 133 -6.43 4.43 5.27
N ASP A 134 -7.51 5.18 5.34
CA ASP A 134 -7.62 6.42 4.60
C ASP A 134 -6.78 7.54 5.26
N TRP A 135 -6.75 8.74 4.66
CA TRP A 135 -5.97 9.86 5.16
C TRP A 135 -6.52 10.48 6.45
N SER A 136 -7.71 10.07 6.90
CA SER A 136 -8.23 10.43 8.23
C SER A 136 -7.84 9.42 9.32
N GLY A 137 -7.13 8.35 8.97
CA GLY A 137 -6.83 7.24 9.88
C GLY A 137 -7.97 6.22 10.00
N SER A 138 -9.02 6.35 9.20
CA SER A 138 -10.20 5.48 9.24
C SER A 138 -10.02 4.23 8.37
N GLU A 139 -10.74 3.14 8.71
CA GLU A 139 -10.76 1.93 7.88
C GLU A 139 -11.28 2.24 6.46
N ILE A 140 -10.63 1.65 5.46
CA ILE A 140 -11.07 1.76 4.06
C ILE A 140 -12.35 0.92 3.89
N LEU A 141 -13.48 1.62 3.74
CA LEU A 141 -14.78 1.01 3.55
C LEU A 141 -15.19 1.09 2.07
N PHE A 142 -15.65 -0.02 1.53
CA PHE A 142 -16.13 -0.14 0.16
C PHE A 142 -17.65 -0.23 0.10
N ASP A 143 -18.23 0.55 -0.80
CA ASP A 143 -19.65 0.47 -1.14
C ASP A 143 -19.81 0.39 -2.67
N PHE A 144 -20.43 -0.68 -3.15
CA PHE A 144 -20.71 -0.89 -4.57
C PHE A 144 -21.59 0.20 -5.21
N LYS A 145 -22.32 0.95 -4.39
CA LYS A 145 -23.23 2.01 -4.87
C LYS A 145 -22.50 3.32 -5.16
N THR A 146 -21.29 3.49 -4.66
CA THR A 146 -20.52 4.72 -4.82
C THR A 146 -19.29 4.50 -5.71
N LYS A 147 -19.04 5.46 -6.60
CA LYS A 147 -17.78 5.52 -7.38
C LYS A 147 -16.73 6.38 -6.65
N LYS A 148 -16.57 6.13 -5.35
CA LYS A 148 -15.62 6.89 -4.52
C LYS A 148 -14.18 6.56 -4.94
N LYS A 149 -13.36 7.59 -5.07
CA LYS A 149 -11.90 7.44 -5.14
C LYS A 149 -11.33 7.35 -3.72
N PHE A 150 -10.24 6.63 -3.59
CA PHE A 150 -9.62 6.38 -2.29
C PHE A 150 -8.33 7.19 -2.15
N LYS A 151 -8.13 7.71 -0.94
CA LYS A 151 -6.87 8.23 -0.44
C LYS A 151 -6.36 7.20 0.56
N VAL A 152 -5.15 6.71 0.39
CA VAL A 152 -4.66 5.56 1.14
C VAL A 152 -3.32 5.87 1.78
N ILE A 153 -3.14 5.44 3.03
CA ILE A 153 -1.86 5.30 3.71
C ILE A 153 -1.70 3.83 4.07
N ALA A 154 -0.59 3.24 3.69
CA ALA A 154 -0.15 1.94 4.18
C ALA A 154 1.23 2.09 4.81
N ALA A 155 1.34 1.82 6.10
CA ALA A 155 2.56 1.95 6.87
C ALA A 155 2.90 0.63 7.56
N CYS A 156 4.17 0.26 7.58
CA CYS A 156 4.64 -1.01 8.14
C CYS A 156 4.27 -1.21 9.61
N ASN A 157 4.03 -0.12 10.37
CA ASN A 157 3.54 -0.18 11.73
C ASN A 157 2.65 1.03 12.07
N LYS A 158 2.01 0.96 13.24
CA LYS A 158 1.05 1.98 13.69
C LYS A 158 1.71 3.29 14.10
N ASP A 159 2.93 3.25 14.59
CA ASP A 159 3.63 4.46 15.04
C ASP A 159 4.01 5.33 13.84
N LEU A 160 4.54 4.73 12.77
CA LEU A 160 4.80 5.42 11.51
C LEU A 160 3.51 5.99 10.89
N LEU A 161 2.40 5.22 10.92
CA LEU A 161 1.10 5.72 10.48
C LEU A 161 0.70 6.98 11.26
N ASN A 162 0.84 6.98 12.59
CA ASN A 162 0.48 8.12 13.43
C ASN A 162 1.35 9.35 13.15
N GLU A 163 2.66 9.17 12.92
CA GLU A 163 3.55 10.27 12.51
C GLU A 163 3.07 10.89 11.18
N VAL A 164 2.77 10.07 10.18
CA VAL A 164 2.30 10.52 8.84
C VAL A 164 0.97 11.26 8.93
N LEU A 165 0.03 10.79 9.74
CA LEU A 165 -1.27 11.45 9.92
C LEU A 165 -1.16 12.88 10.42
N GLN A 166 -0.09 13.25 11.17
CA GLN A 166 0.14 14.62 11.63
C GLN A 166 0.45 15.60 10.48
N PHE A 167 1.00 15.12 9.38
CA PHE A 167 1.25 15.92 8.18
C PHE A 167 0.01 16.07 7.28
N LEU A 168 -0.91 15.11 7.33
CA LEU A 168 -2.07 15.07 6.44
C LEU A 168 -3.31 15.77 7.02
N ASN A 169 -3.39 15.92 8.32
CA ASN A 169 -4.43 16.64 9.06
C ASN A 169 -3.96 18.04 9.47
#